data_4bb89418348202f2c0112a3858cc4483
#
_entry.id   4bb89418348202f2c0112a3858cc4483
#
_cell.length_a   1.000
_cell.length_b   1.000
_cell.length_c   1.000
_cell.angle_alpha   90.00
_cell.angle_beta   90.00
_cell.angle_gamma   90.00
#
_symmetry.space_group_name_H-M   'P 1'
#
loop_
_entity.id
_entity.type
_entity.pdbx_description
1 polymer ?
#
loop_
_entity_poly.entity_id
_entity_poly.type
_entity_poly.pdbx_seq_one_letter_code
_entity_poly.pdbx_strand_id
1 'polypeptide(L)'
;MRTLYHGSRVTVEQPEIRIQKFHKDFYWGFYCTEYETQATRWATRFGSGIVNVYQFEEQPGLLVKRFPEMSDEWLDFIVACRSGIPHNYDIVEGPMADDTIFNYVQSYTDGEISRAAFWELARFKHPTHQISFHTARALAT
;
A
#
# COMPACT_ATOMS: atom_id res chain seq x y z
N MET A 1 -10.58 -9.39 -15.25
CA MET A 1 -10.78 -9.53 -13.79
C MET A 1 -9.47 -9.90 -13.12
N ARG A 2 -9.20 -9.31 -11.99
CA ARG A 2 -7.94 -9.53 -11.26
C ARG A 2 -8.23 -10.26 -9.96
N THR A 3 -7.30 -11.11 -9.51
CA THR A 3 -7.36 -11.74 -8.21
C THR A 3 -6.52 -10.93 -7.22
N LEU A 4 -7.13 -10.49 -6.14
CA LEU A 4 -6.46 -9.73 -5.09
C LEU A 4 -6.52 -10.49 -3.77
N TYR A 5 -5.47 -10.34 -2.97
CA TYR A 5 -5.31 -11.03 -1.69
C TYR A 5 -5.19 -10.01 -0.57
N HIS A 6 -5.85 -10.28 0.54
CA HIS A 6 -5.80 -9.45 1.73
C HIS A 6 -5.55 -10.33 2.95
N GLY A 7 -4.42 -10.13 3.62
CA GLY A 7 -4.07 -10.85 4.84
C GLY A 7 -4.68 -10.18 6.06
N SER A 8 -5.37 -10.96 6.89
CA SER A 8 -5.95 -10.45 8.14
C SER A 8 -6.05 -11.57 9.18
N ARG A 9 -6.52 -11.23 10.38
CA ARG A 9 -6.76 -12.20 11.44
C ARG A 9 -8.10 -12.89 11.29
N VAL A 10 -9.01 -12.30 10.53
CA VAL A 10 -10.40 -12.76 10.39
C VAL A 10 -10.79 -12.74 8.92
N THR A 11 -11.83 -13.51 8.58
CA THR A 11 -12.45 -13.44 7.26
C THR A 11 -13.10 -12.06 7.07
N VAL A 12 -12.81 -11.41 5.95
CA VAL A 12 -13.37 -10.09 5.62
C VAL A 12 -14.31 -10.25 4.43
N GLU A 13 -15.60 -10.36 4.70
CA GLU A 13 -16.62 -10.48 3.67
C GLU A 13 -17.05 -9.12 3.12
N GLN A 14 -17.03 -8.11 3.97
CA GLN A 14 -17.39 -6.74 3.61
C GLN A 14 -16.21 -5.81 3.91
N PRO A 15 -15.30 -5.59 2.93
CA PRO A 15 -14.17 -4.70 3.13
C PRO A 15 -14.61 -3.28 3.49
N GLU A 16 -13.87 -2.66 4.41
CA GLU A 16 -14.12 -1.28 4.82
C GLU A 16 -12.82 -0.52 5.03
N ILE A 17 -12.89 0.80 4.90
CA ILE A 17 -11.77 1.68 5.15
C ILE A 17 -11.75 1.98 6.64
N ARG A 18 -10.63 1.63 7.29
CA ARG A 18 -10.46 1.84 8.73
C ARG A 18 -9.46 2.93 9.01
N ILE A 19 -9.83 3.82 9.91
CA ILE A 19 -8.92 4.82 10.45
C ILE A 19 -8.07 4.12 11.52
N GLN A 20 -6.76 4.12 11.32
CA GLN A 20 -5.82 3.47 12.21
C GLN A 20 -4.92 4.49 12.88
N LYS A 21 -4.19 4.06 13.92
CA LYS A 21 -3.27 4.90 14.67
C LYS A 21 -2.19 5.52 13.78
N PHE A 22 -1.71 4.78 12.78
CA PHE A 22 -0.65 5.21 11.88
C PHE A 22 -1.15 5.27 10.45
N HIS A 23 -0.71 6.29 9.71
CA HIS A 23 -0.97 6.38 8.28
C HIS A 23 -0.10 5.35 7.53
N LYS A 24 -0.66 4.77 6.48
CA LYS A 24 0.05 3.81 5.63
C LYS A 24 0.66 4.52 4.41
N ASP A 25 1.37 3.76 3.55
CA ASP A 25 2.05 4.29 2.37
C ASP A 25 1.15 5.16 1.50
N PHE A 26 -0.10 4.75 1.31
CA PHE A 26 -1.08 5.45 0.49
C PHE A 26 -2.22 6.04 1.31
N TYR A 27 -1.96 6.35 2.57
CA TYR A 27 -2.93 6.88 3.52
C TYR A 27 -3.86 5.76 4.05
N TRP A 28 -4.90 6.11 4.77
CA TRP A 28 -5.86 5.12 5.27
C TRP A 28 -6.66 4.52 4.12
N GLY A 29 -6.77 3.20 4.11
CA GLY A 29 -7.49 2.50 3.06
C GLY A 29 -7.58 1.01 3.34
N PHE A 30 -8.22 0.29 2.44
CA PHE A 30 -8.26 -1.16 2.45
C PHE A 30 -7.20 -1.68 1.47
N TYR A 31 -6.21 -2.40 1.99
CA TYR A 31 -5.00 -2.77 1.24
C TYR A 31 -5.02 -4.22 0.81
N CYS A 32 -4.75 -4.45 -0.46
CA CYS A 32 -4.62 -5.78 -1.06
C CYS A 32 -3.31 -5.87 -1.84
N THR A 33 -2.99 -7.08 -2.30
CA THR A 33 -1.87 -7.33 -3.20
C THR A 33 -2.25 -8.40 -4.23
N GLU A 34 -1.56 -8.40 -5.37
CA GLU A 34 -1.66 -9.48 -6.35
C GLU A 34 -0.81 -10.69 -5.96
N TYR A 35 0.06 -10.57 -4.96
CA TYR A 35 0.98 -11.63 -4.55
C TYR A 35 0.48 -12.35 -3.31
N GLU A 36 0.05 -13.61 -3.50
CA GLU A 36 -0.46 -14.44 -2.42
C GLU A 36 0.56 -14.61 -1.28
N THR A 37 1.83 -14.80 -1.62
CA THR A 37 2.89 -14.93 -0.61
C THR A 37 3.02 -13.71 0.27
N GLN A 38 2.83 -12.52 -0.28
CA GLN A 38 2.87 -11.29 0.51
C GLN A 38 1.67 -11.18 1.44
N ALA A 39 0.48 -11.52 0.96
CA ALA A 39 -0.72 -11.53 1.80
C ALA A 39 -0.60 -12.56 2.93
N THR A 40 0.01 -13.71 2.64
CA THR A 40 0.28 -14.74 3.65
C THR A 40 1.21 -14.21 4.73
N ARG A 41 2.27 -13.50 4.36
CA ARG A 41 3.17 -12.86 5.33
C ARG A 41 2.44 -11.84 6.20
N TRP A 42 1.56 -11.04 5.61
CA TRP A 42 0.75 -10.09 6.38
C TRP A 42 -0.18 -10.81 7.36
N ALA A 43 -0.86 -11.87 6.89
CA ALA A 43 -1.80 -12.63 7.70
C ALA A 43 -1.14 -13.32 8.89
N THR A 44 0.07 -13.86 8.69
CA THR A 44 0.77 -14.64 9.71
C THR A 44 1.76 -13.83 10.54
N ARG A 45 1.81 -12.53 10.34
CA ARG A 45 2.73 -11.60 11.02
C ARG A 45 2.70 -11.71 12.54
N PHE A 46 1.53 -11.96 13.13
CA PHE A 46 1.31 -12.05 14.57
C PHE A 46 0.84 -13.44 14.98
N GLY A 47 1.24 -14.48 14.24
CA GLY A 47 0.82 -15.86 14.47
C GLY A 47 0.00 -16.37 13.29
N SER A 48 -1.08 -17.12 13.57
CA SER A 48 -1.97 -17.62 12.53
C SER A 48 -2.85 -16.49 11.98
N GLY A 49 -3.17 -16.58 10.69
CA GLY A 49 -4.01 -15.60 10.05
C GLY A 49 -4.76 -16.18 8.86
N ILE A 50 -5.53 -15.34 8.21
CA ILE A 50 -6.38 -15.71 7.08
C ILE A 50 -5.99 -14.86 5.87
N VAL A 51 -5.87 -15.50 4.70
CA VAL A 51 -5.71 -14.81 3.43
C VAL A 51 -7.06 -14.75 2.76
N ASN A 52 -7.61 -13.55 2.61
CA ASN A 52 -8.87 -13.31 1.90
C ASN A 52 -8.57 -13.16 0.42
N VAL A 53 -9.36 -13.82 -0.43
CA VAL A 53 -9.18 -13.78 -1.88
C VAL A 53 -10.38 -13.09 -2.50
N TYR A 54 -10.12 -12.07 -3.32
CA TYR A 54 -11.16 -11.30 -3.98
C TYR A 54 -10.96 -11.31 -5.50
N GLN A 55 -12.06 -11.35 -6.24
CA GLN A 55 -12.05 -11.06 -7.66
C GLN A 55 -12.38 -9.57 -7.83
N PHE A 56 -11.53 -8.87 -8.52
CA PHE A 56 -11.63 -7.42 -8.68
C PHE A 56 -11.77 -7.05 -10.15
N GLU A 57 -12.72 -6.18 -10.43
CA GLU A 57 -12.91 -5.60 -11.76
C GLU A 57 -13.02 -4.09 -11.61
N GLU A 58 -12.05 -3.38 -12.22
CA GLU A 58 -12.01 -1.92 -12.12
C GLU A 58 -13.16 -1.31 -12.90
N GLN A 59 -14.00 -0.53 -12.22
CA GLN A 59 -15.15 0.12 -12.82
C GLN A 59 -14.76 1.44 -13.48
N PRO A 60 -15.40 1.80 -14.60
CA PRO A 60 -15.20 3.12 -15.21
C PRO A 60 -15.58 4.25 -14.24
N GLY A 61 -14.90 5.37 -14.35
CA GLY A 61 -15.21 6.56 -13.55
C GLY A 61 -14.51 6.62 -12.20
N LEU A 62 -13.78 5.57 -11.79
CA LEU A 62 -12.94 5.63 -10.60
C LEU A 62 -11.66 6.40 -10.91
N LEU A 63 -11.21 7.18 -9.93
CA LEU A 63 -9.97 7.93 -10.01
C LEU A 63 -8.84 7.05 -9.48
N VAL A 64 -8.01 6.54 -10.40
CA VAL A 64 -6.98 5.55 -10.09
C VAL A 64 -5.60 6.15 -10.34
N LYS A 65 -4.70 6.01 -9.35
CA LYS A 65 -3.29 6.37 -9.50
C LYS A 65 -2.43 5.12 -9.47
N ARG A 66 -1.58 4.94 -10.48
CA ARG A 66 -0.65 3.81 -10.56
C ARG A 66 0.78 4.29 -10.61
N PHE A 67 1.63 3.64 -9.81
CA PHE A 67 3.07 3.83 -9.85
C PHE A 67 3.69 2.54 -10.37
N PRO A 68 4.25 2.52 -11.58
CA PRO A 68 4.83 1.28 -12.14
C PRO A 68 6.12 0.87 -11.43
N GLU A 69 6.80 1.81 -10.76
CA GLU A 69 8.07 1.57 -10.07
C GLU A 69 8.27 2.60 -8.96
N MET A 70 9.26 2.37 -8.11
CA MET A 70 9.73 3.38 -7.17
C MET A 70 10.35 4.53 -7.95
N SER A 71 9.80 5.74 -7.78
CA SER A 71 10.22 6.95 -8.47
C SER A 71 10.17 8.13 -7.49
N ASP A 72 10.65 9.29 -7.92
CA ASP A 72 10.52 10.52 -7.10
C ASP A 72 9.05 10.82 -6.82
N GLU A 73 8.17 10.65 -7.82
CA GLU A 73 6.74 10.85 -7.65
C GLU A 73 6.17 9.88 -6.58
N TRP A 74 6.55 8.60 -6.65
CA TRP A 74 6.15 7.61 -5.65
C TRP A 74 6.64 7.98 -4.26
N LEU A 75 7.92 8.38 -4.14
CA LEU A 75 8.51 8.77 -2.86
C LEU A 75 7.78 9.97 -2.26
N ASP A 76 7.56 11.01 -3.06
CA ASP A 76 6.85 12.21 -2.61
C ASP A 76 5.43 11.89 -2.15
N PHE A 77 4.74 11.00 -2.88
CA PHE A 77 3.40 10.56 -2.54
C PHE A 77 3.38 9.82 -1.20
N ILE A 78 4.29 8.86 -1.00
CA ILE A 78 4.37 8.09 0.24
C ILE A 78 4.69 9.00 1.43
N VAL A 79 5.64 9.90 1.29
CA VAL A 79 6.01 10.84 2.36
C VAL A 79 4.80 11.68 2.75
N ALA A 80 4.06 12.22 1.77
CA ALA A 80 2.87 13.00 2.04
C ALA A 80 1.79 12.18 2.76
N CYS A 81 1.51 10.97 2.28
CA CYS A 81 0.49 10.10 2.88
C CYS A 81 0.84 9.70 4.30
N ARG A 82 2.08 9.31 4.56
CA ARG A 82 2.53 8.94 5.90
C ARG A 82 2.57 10.11 6.85
N SER A 83 2.71 11.32 6.32
CA SER A 83 2.64 12.57 7.11
C SER A 83 1.21 13.03 7.38
N GLY A 84 0.22 12.30 6.90
CA GLY A 84 -1.19 12.59 7.17
C GLY A 84 -1.87 13.46 6.13
N ILE A 85 -1.27 13.67 4.97
CA ILE A 85 -1.86 14.46 3.89
C ILE A 85 -2.74 13.53 3.04
N PRO A 86 -4.07 13.75 3.00
CA PRO A 86 -4.96 12.91 2.22
C PRO A 86 -4.84 13.18 0.72
N HIS A 87 -5.29 12.24 -0.09
CA HIS A 87 -5.38 12.37 -1.54
C HIS A 87 -6.83 12.15 -2.02
N ASN A 88 -7.07 12.42 -3.29
CA ASN A 88 -8.40 12.33 -3.89
C ASN A 88 -8.62 11.07 -4.74
N TYR A 89 -7.70 10.12 -4.73
CA TYR A 89 -7.83 8.90 -5.51
C TYR A 89 -8.77 7.90 -4.85
N ASP A 90 -9.54 7.18 -5.66
CA ASP A 90 -10.36 6.05 -5.21
C ASP A 90 -9.49 4.82 -4.96
N ILE A 91 -8.52 4.60 -5.85
CA ILE A 91 -7.62 3.46 -5.82
C ILE A 91 -6.20 3.95 -6.07
N VAL A 92 -5.25 3.42 -5.30
CA VAL A 92 -3.81 3.65 -5.54
C VAL A 92 -3.12 2.30 -5.63
N GLU A 93 -2.33 2.10 -6.67
CA GLU A 93 -1.58 0.86 -6.88
C GLU A 93 -0.11 1.17 -7.12
N GLY A 94 0.79 0.41 -6.49
CA GLY A 94 2.20 0.59 -6.73
C GLY A 94 3.09 -0.22 -5.80
N PRO A 95 4.39 0.08 -5.80
CA PRO A 95 5.33 -0.58 -4.89
C PRO A 95 5.00 -0.32 -3.44
N MET A 96 5.16 -1.36 -2.61
CA MET A 96 5.04 -1.24 -1.16
C MET A 96 6.43 -1.06 -0.55
N ALA A 97 6.56 -0.08 0.35
CA ALA A 97 7.76 0.05 1.15
C ALA A 97 7.78 -1.06 2.21
N ASP A 98 8.63 -2.07 2.03
CA ASP A 98 8.85 -3.10 3.04
C ASP A 98 9.54 -2.49 4.27
N ASP A 99 9.83 -3.32 5.28
CA ASP A 99 10.43 -2.82 6.52
C ASP A 99 11.75 -2.07 6.29
N THR A 100 12.59 -2.55 5.38
CA THR A 100 13.88 -1.91 5.07
C THR A 100 13.67 -0.60 4.31
N ILE A 101 12.86 -0.63 3.25
CA ILE A 101 12.56 0.57 2.44
C ILE A 101 11.83 1.60 3.30
N PHE A 102 10.92 1.14 4.16
CA PHE A 102 10.21 2.03 5.08
C PHE A 102 11.18 2.78 6.01
N ASN A 103 12.20 2.09 6.55
CA ASN A 103 13.20 2.75 7.39
C ASN A 103 13.95 3.83 6.62
N TYR A 104 14.27 3.61 5.35
CA TYR A 104 14.90 4.63 4.51
C TYR A 104 13.97 5.80 4.24
N VAL A 105 12.68 5.53 3.97
CA VAL A 105 11.67 6.58 3.80
C VAL A 105 11.56 7.42 5.06
N GLN A 106 11.55 6.78 6.23
CA GLN A 106 11.45 7.47 7.52
C GLN A 106 12.68 8.35 7.76
N SER A 107 13.88 7.85 7.50
CA SER A 107 15.11 8.62 7.64
C SER A 107 15.13 9.82 6.70
N TYR A 108 14.63 9.66 5.48
CA TYR A 108 14.50 10.79 4.54
C TYR A 108 13.46 11.81 5.03
N THR A 109 12.32 11.34 5.51
CA THR A 109 11.25 12.21 6.03
C THR A 109 11.73 13.01 7.24
N ASP A 110 12.54 12.39 8.11
CA ASP A 110 13.08 13.04 9.31
C ASP A 110 14.28 13.95 9.00
N GLY A 111 14.71 14.03 7.75
CA GLY A 111 15.84 14.86 7.35
C GLY A 111 17.21 14.29 7.71
N GLU A 112 17.28 13.03 8.09
CA GLU A 112 18.55 12.37 8.45
C GLU A 112 19.39 12.03 7.24
N ILE A 113 18.75 11.78 6.07
CA ILE A 113 19.42 11.50 4.81
C ILE A 113 18.82 12.37 3.71
N SER A 114 19.59 12.62 2.66
CA SER A 114 19.12 13.34 1.49
C SER A 114 18.32 12.41 0.56
N ARG A 115 17.62 13.00 -0.41
CA ARG A 115 16.95 12.24 -1.47
C ARG A 115 17.94 11.35 -2.24
N ALA A 116 19.11 11.90 -2.57
CA ALA A 116 20.16 11.14 -3.26
C ALA A 116 20.63 9.94 -2.43
N ALA A 117 20.83 10.13 -1.12
CA ALA A 117 21.20 9.04 -0.22
C ALA A 117 20.10 7.99 -0.13
N PHE A 118 18.83 8.40 -0.08
CA PHE A 118 17.71 7.47 -0.10
C PHE A 118 17.76 6.56 -1.33
N TRP A 119 17.93 7.14 -2.53
CA TRP A 119 17.97 6.35 -3.76
C TRP A 119 19.18 5.43 -3.82
N GLU A 120 20.32 5.85 -3.29
CA GLU A 120 21.50 4.98 -3.23
C GLU A 120 21.25 3.78 -2.32
N LEU A 121 20.62 3.97 -1.16
CA LEU A 121 20.26 2.88 -0.24
C LEU A 121 19.19 1.96 -0.83
N ALA A 122 18.23 2.50 -1.56
CA ALA A 122 17.13 1.73 -2.15
C ALA A 122 17.50 1.06 -3.48
N ARG A 123 18.66 1.37 -4.03
CA ARG A 123 19.08 1.00 -5.39
C ARG A 123 18.93 -0.48 -5.75
N PHE A 124 19.24 -1.36 -4.81
CA PHE A 124 19.18 -2.81 -5.04
C PHE A 124 17.99 -3.47 -4.34
N LYS A 125 17.03 -2.68 -3.90
CA LYS A 125 15.84 -3.22 -3.24
C LYS A 125 14.77 -3.54 -4.29
N HIS A 126 14.05 -4.64 -4.05
CA HIS A 126 12.96 -5.09 -4.88
C HIS A 126 11.67 -4.97 -4.09
N PRO A 127 10.91 -3.89 -4.27
CA PRO A 127 9.68 -3.70 -3.53
C PRO A 127 8.63 -4.73 -3.94
N THR A 128 7.73 -5.02 -3.03
CA THR A 128 6.56 -5.83 -3.32
C THR A 128 5.45 -4.95 -3.92
N HIS A 129 4.25 -5.46 -3.93
CA HIS A 129 3.12 -4.80 -4.58
C HIS A 129 1.99 -4.55 -3.59
N GLN A 130 1.31 -3.41 -3.75
CA GLN A 130 0.06 -3.16 -3.03
C GLN A 130 -0.92 -2.40 -3.92
N ILE A 131 -2.20 -2.62 -3.67
CA ILE A 131 -3.29 -1.85 -4.23
C ILE A 131 -4.23 -1.50 -3.08
N SER A 132 -4.58 -0.24 -2.96
CA SER A 132 -5.37 0.25 -1.84
C SER A 132 -6.64 0.94 -2.32
N PHE A 133 -7.72 0.72 -1.59
CA PHE A 133 -9.06 1.26 -1.87
C PHE A 133 -9.37 2.30 -0.81
N HIS A 134 -9.70 3.51 -1.22
CA HIS A 134 -9.81 4.67 -0.32
C HIS A 134 -11.21 5.25 -0.21
N THR A 135 -12.16 4.76 -1.01
CA THR A 135 -13.54 5.24 -1.01
C THR A 135 -14.52 4.08 -0.98
N ALA A 136 -15.73 4.34 -0.48
CA ALA A 136 -16.79 3.34 -0.49
C ALA A 136 -17.14 2.90 -1.92
N ARG A 137 -17.09 3.82 -2.87
CA ARG A 137 -17.36 3.55 -4.28
C ARG A 137 -16.31 2.61 -4.88
N ALA A 138 -15.04 2.73 -4.47
CA ALA A 138 -13.99 1.81 -4.90
C ALA A 138 -14.19 0.42 -4.30
N LEU A 139 -14.60 0.32 -3.03
CA LEU A 139 -14.85 -0.95 -2.36
C LEU A 139 -16.08 -1.69 -2.91
N ALA A 140 -16.98 -0.99 -3.57
CA ALA A 140 -18.17 -1.60 -4.16
C ALA A 140 -17.91 -2.31 -5.50
N THR A 141 -16.70 -2.23 -6.02
CA THR A 141 -16.34 -2.83 -7.32
C THR A 141 -15.87 -4.28 -7.23
#